data_afcd1e839860d21ad2605ccb36c1fa18
#
_entry.id   afcd1e839860d21ad2605ccb36c1fa18
#
_cell.length_a   1.000
_cell.length_b   1.000
_cell.length_c   1.000
_cell.angle_alpha   90.00
_cell.angle_beta   90.00
_cell.angle_gamma   90.00
#
_symmetry.space_group_name_H-M   'P 1'
#
loop_
_entity.id
_entity.type
_entity.pdbx_description
1 polymer ?
#
loop_
_entity_poly.entity_id
_entity_poly.type
_entity_poly.pdbx_seq_one_letter_code
_entity_poly.pdbx_strand_id
1 'polypeptide(L)'
;MKAFLRFGRYLLVVTVVGCMVMFGVVTVYAALAVAGAILKTWSGGIAPTDIAAVTVSAFKILDLFLLGTIFYIVALGLATLFLDSEAALPRWFKVRELQDLKMIVSQSVVVVLLVAFLGDVLEWENGTDIAFVGGGVAAVIAAIAFMLRGGHADGRGP
;
A
#
# COMPACT_ATOMS: atom_id res chain seq x y z
N MET A 1 -27.38 22.47 8.63
CA MET A 1 -26.82 21.18 9.08
C MET A 1 -26.99 20.06 8.06
N LYS A 2 -28.19 19.81 7.49
CA LYS A 2 -28.43 18.74 6.48
C LYS A 2 -27.69 18.93 5.13
N ALA A 3 -27.39 20.16 4.72
CA ALA A 3 -26.64 20.44 3.49
C ALA A 3 -25.13 20.13 3.66
N PHE A 4 -24.57 20.41 4.82
CA PHE A 4 -23.17 20.12 5.15
C PHE A 4 -22.92 18.61 5.20
N LEU A 5 -23.82 17.85 5.78
CA LEU A 5 -23.74 16.36 5.81
C LEU A 5 -23.84 15.75 4.41
N ARG A 6 -24.69 16.30 3.53
CA ARG A 6 -24.79 15.87 2.13
C ARG A 6 -23.49 16.17 1.36
N PHE A 7 -22.92 17.33 1.54
CA PHE A 7 -21.66 17.72 0.90
C PHE A 7 -20.51 16.79 1.33
N GLY A 8 -20.40 16.50 2.63
CA GLY A 8 -19.42 15.52 3.16
C GLY A 8 -19.55 14.14 2.54
N ARG A 9 -20.79 13.64 2.37
CA ARG A 9 -21.05 12.33 1.73
C ARG A 9 -20.62 12.31 0.24
N TYR A 10 -20.85 13.37 -0.51
CA TYR A 10 -20.38 13.49 -1.90
C TYR A 10 -18.86 13.48 -1.98
N LEU A 11 -18.18 14.19 -1.09
CA LEU A 11 -16.72 14.25 -1.03
C LEU A 11 -16.12 12.87 -0.75
N LEU A 12 -16.73 12.10 0.14
CA LEU A 12 -16.32 10.73 0.43
C LEU A 12 -16.53 9.79 -0.76
N VAL A 13 -17.66 9.90 -1.46
CA VAL A 13 -17.89 9.10 -2.69
C VAL A 13 -16.82 9.41 -3.74
N VAL A 14 -16.49 10.68 -3.94
CA VAL A 14 -15.43 11.09 -4.88
C VAL A 14 -14.09 10.49 -4.46
N THR A 15 -13.76 10.49 -3.16
CA THR A 15 -12.52 9.89 -2.65
C THR A 15 -12.47 8.39 -2.89
N VAL A 16 -13.57 7.66 -2.60
CA VAL A 16 -13.66 6.20 -2.83
C VAL A 16 -13.49 5.88 -4.32
N VAL A 17 -14.19 6.61 -5.19
CA VAL A 17 -14.07 6.46 -6.65
C VAL A 17 -12.65 6.79 -7.11
N GLY A 18 -12.04 7.87 -6.60
CA GLY A 18 -10.66 8.24 -6.88
C GLY A 18 -9.66 7.14 -6.52
N CYS A 19 -9.79 6.56 -5.32
CA CYS A 19 -8.94 5.44 -4.89
C CYS A 19 -9.14 4.20 -5.76
N MET A 20 -10.38 3.88 -6.17
CA MET A 20 -10.67 2.76 -7.08
C MET A 20 -10.06 2.98 -8.48
N VAL A 21 -10.13 4.21 -9.00
CA VAL A 21 -9.50 4.56 -10.28
C VAL A 21 -7.98 4.44 -10.17
N MET A 22 -7.37 4.95 -9.10
CA MET A 22 -5.92 4.84 -8.87
C MET A 22 -5.48 3.38 -8.72
N PHE A 23 -6.24 2.56 -8.00
CA PHE A 23 -6.01 1.11 -7.97
C PHE A 23 -5.99 0.51 -9.38
N GLY A 24 -7.00 0.81 -10.21
CA GLY A 24 -7.08 0.31 -11.58
C GLY A 24 -5.89 0.73 -12.44
N VAL A 25 -5.55 2.03 -12.42
CA VAL A 25 -4.42 2.59 -13.19
C VAL A 25 -3.10 1.94 -12.78
N VAL A 26 -2.80 1.90 -11.48
CA VAL A 26 -1.54 1.34 -10.97
C VAL A 26 -1.44 -0.16 -11.28
N THR A 27 -2.54 -0.91 -11.12
CA THR A 27 -2.57 -2.35 -11.39
C THR A 27 -2.37 -2.65 -12.89
N VAL A 28 -3.01 -1.89 -13.78
CA VAL A 28 -2.80 -2.03 -15.23
C VAL A 28 -1.36 -1.70 -15.61
N TYR A 29 -0.81 -0.61 -15.07
CA TYR A 29 0.59 -0.24 -15.32
C TYR A 29 1.57 -1.32 -14.84
N ALA A 30 1.38 -1.85 -13.63
CA ALA A 30 2.18 -2.94 -13.11
C ALA A 30 2.08 -4.21 -13.97
N ALA A 31 0.87 -4.57 -14.44
CA ALA A 31 0.66 -5.71 -15.33
C ALA A 31 1.38 -5.54 -16.68
N LEU A 32 1.34 -4.34 -17.27
CA LEU A 32 2.07 -4.02 -18.50
C LEU A 32 3.58 -4.09 -18.29
N ALA A 33 4.09 -3.64 -17.12
CA ALA A 33 5.50 -3.74 -16.78
C ALA A 33 5.95 -5.21 -16.65
N VAL A 34 5.13 -6.07 -16.03
CA VAL A 34 5.37 -7.52 -15.99
C VAL A 34 5.42 -8.12 -17.40
N ALA A 35 4.42 -7.81 -18.23
CA ALA A 35 4.37 -8.31 -19.60
C ALA A 35 5.61 -7.88 -20.41
N GLY A 36 6.02 -6.62 -20.29
CA GLY A 36 7.23 -6.10 -20.91
C GLY A 36 8.50 -6.79 -20.44
N ALA A 37 8.63 -7.06 -19.12
CA ALA A 37 9.75 -7.78 -18.55
C ALA A 37 9.82 -9.23 -19.08
N ILE A 38 8.69 -9.93 -19.14
CA ILE A 38 8.60 -11.29 -19.68
C ILE A 38 9.00 -11.33 -21.16
N LEU A 39 8.46 -10.42 -21.97
CA LEU A 39 8.76 -10.35 -23.41
C LEU A 39 10.26 -10.07 -23.66
N LYS A 40 10.85 -9.15 -22.90
CA LYS A 40 12.28 -8.82 -22.99
C LYS A 40 13.15 -10.03 -22.62
N THR A 41 12.76 -10.77 -21.60
CA THR A 41 13.46 -11.99 -21.17
C THR A 41 13.36 -13.08 -22.23
N TRP A 42 12.20 -13.23 -22.88
CA TRP A 42 11.96 -14.25 -23.89
C TRP A 42 12.72 -13.97 -25.20
N SER A 43 12.80 -12.70 -25.61
CA SER A 43 13.40 -12.30 -26.91
C SER A 43 14.91 -12.16 -26.88
N GLY A 44 15.52 -11.88 -25.71
CA GLY A 44 16.93 -11.48 -25.63
C GLY A 44 17.89 -12.46 -24.93
N GLY A 45 17.38 -13.48 -24.24
CA GLY A 45 18.19 -14.28 -23.31
C GLY A 45 18.69 -13.41 -22.12
N ILE A 46 18.73 -13.97 -20.93
CA ILE A 46 19.27 -13.27 -19.75
C ILE A 46 20.77 -13.47 -19.75
N ALA A 47 21.55 -12.40 -20.01
CA ALA A 47 22.97 -12.44 -19.73
C ALA A 47 23.19 -12.50 -18.20
N PRO A 48 24.20 -13.21 -17.69
CA PRO A 48 24.48 -13.31 -16.25
C PRO A 48 24.67 -11.95 -15.57
N THR A 49 25.07 -10.94 -16.30
CA THR A 49 25.22 -9.54 -15.85
C THR A 49 23.89 -8.82 -15.63
N ASP A 50 22.79 -9.32 -16.18
CA ASP A 50 21.48 -8.65 -16.14
C ASP A 50 20.61 -9.10 -14.97
N ILE A 51 21.05 -10.13 -14.19
CA ILE A 51 20.27 -10.69 -13.10
C ILE A 51 19.95 -9.63 -12.04
N ALA A 52 20.93 -8.80 -11.68
CA ALA A 52 20.73 -7.73 -10.71
C ALA A 52 19.69 -6.71 -11.20
N ALA A 53 19.77 -6.28 -12.45
CA ALA A 53 18.83 -5.34 -13.05
C ALA A 53 17.41 -5.91 -13.15
N VAL A 54 17.28 -7.21 -13.46
CA VAL A 54 15.99 -7.92 -13.47
C VAL A 54 15.40 -8.00 -12.07
N THR A 55 16.23 -8.30 -11.07
CA THR A 55 15.79 -8.38 -9.66
C THR A 55 15.26 -7.03 -9.17
N VAL A 56 16.02 -5.95 -9.38
CA VAL A 56 15.59 -4.60 -9.03
C VAL A 56 14.28 -4.22 -9.74
N SER A 57 14.16 -4.52 -11.02
CA SER A 57 12.92 -4.27 -11.77
C SER A 57 11.73 -5.05 -11.20
N ALA A 58 11.95 -6.30 -10.77
CA ALA A 58 10.91 -7.12 -10.15
C ALA A 58 10.43 -6.52 -8.82
N PHE A 59 11.35 -5.99 -7.99
CA PHE A 59 10.97 -5.29 -6.76
C PHE A 59 10.16 -4.02 -7.02
N LYS A 60 10.54 -3.22 -8.02
CA LYS A 60 9.78 -2.02 -8.43
C LYS A 60 8.36 -2.37 -8.90
N ILE A 61 8.21 -3.46 -9.62
CA ILE A 61 6.90 -3.95 -10.05
C ILE A 61 6.07 -4.44 -8.85
N LEU A 62 6.70 -5.17 -7.93
CA LEU A 62 6.05 -5.64 -6.71
C LEU A 62 5.53 -4.45 -5.86
N ASP A 63 6.35 -3.40 -5.72
CA ASP A 63 5.97 -2.17 -5.00
C ASP A 63 4.73 -1.52 -5.61
N LEU A 64 4.64 -1.45 -6.94
CA LEU A 64 3.45 -0.95 -7.63
C LEU A 64 2.19 -1.79 -7.32
N PHE A 65 2.29 -3.12 -7.27
CA PHE A 65 1.16 -3.96 -6.88
C PHE A 65 0.74 -3.75 -5.43
N LEU A 66 1.71 -3.57 -4.52
CA LEU A 66 1.44 -3.27 -3.12
C LEU A 66 0.74 -1.91 -2.98
N LEU A 67 1.23 -0.89 -3.69
CA LEU A 67 0.61 0.44 -3.71
C LEU A 67 -0.83 0.37 -4.22
N GLY A 68 -1.08 -0.35 -5.32
CA GLY A 68 -2.43 -0.59 -5.83
C GLY A 68 -3.31 -1.27 -4.79
N THR A 69 -2.81 -2.30 -4.11
CA THR A 69 -3.54 -3.00 -3.05
C THR A 69 -3.92 -2.08 -1.90
N ILE A 70 -3.06 -1.13 -1.53
CA ILE A 70 -3.38 -0.13 -0.50
C ILE A 70 -4.54 0.76 -0.95
N PHE A 71 -4.53 1.28 -2.18
CA PHE A 71 -5.66 2.06 -2.69
C PHE A 71 -6.97 1.28 -2.66
N TYR A 72 -6.93 0.00 -3.00
CA TYR A 72 -8.10 -0.88 -2.93
C TYR A 72 -8.62 -1.05 -1.50
N ILE A 73 -7.75 -1.36 -0.54
CA ILE A 73 -8.10 -1.53 0.87
C ILE A 73 -8.68 -0.24 1.46
N VAL A 74 -8.06 0.90 1.17
CA VAL A 74 -8.54 2.22 1.63
C VAL A 74 -9.92 2.53 1.03
N ALA A 75 -10.10 2.29 -0.27
CA ALA A 75 -11.38 2.50 -0.94
C ALA A 75 -12.49 1.66 -0.33
N LEU A 76 -12.24 0.35 -0.12
CA LEU A 76 -13.19 -0.55 0.52
C LEU A 76 -13.49 -0.13 1.97
N GLY A 77 -12.44 0.20 2.74
CA GLY A 77 -12.61 0.63 4.12
C GLY A 77 -13.46 1.89 4.24
N LEU A 78 -13.22 2.90 3.40
CA LEU A 78 -14.03 4.12 3.36
C LEU A 78 -15.47 3.83 2.89
N ALA A 79 -15.63 2.96 1.89
CA ALA A 79 -16.96 2.59 1.40
C ALA A 79 -17.79 1.91 2.48
N THR A 80 -17.21 0.99 3.26
CA THR A 80 -17.91 0.31 4.35
C THR A 80 -18.33 1.22 5.48
N LEU A 81 -17.44 2.14 5.87
CA LEU A 81 -17.67 3.02 7.00
C LEU A 81 -18.70 4.11 6.71
N PHE A 82 -18.80 4.58 5.46
CA PHE A 82 -19.57 5.77 5.12
C PHE A 82 -20.72 5.55 4.17
N LEU A 83 -20.75 4.44 3.42
CA LEU A 83 -21.78 4.18 2.40
C LEU A 83 -22.80 3.10 2.79
N ASP A 84 -22.71 2.52 4.01
CA ASP A 84 -23.61 1.46 4.50
C ASP A 84 -23.78 0.29 3.50
N SER A 85 -22.78 0.05 2.66
CA SER A 85 -22.86 -0.94 1.60
C SER A 85 -22.48 -2.33 2.11
N GLU A 86 -23.32 -2.94 2.95
CA GLU A 86 -23.13 -4.34 3.37
C GLU A 86 -23.14 -5.34 2.20
N ALA A 87 -23.67 -4.95 1.04
CA ALA A 87 -23.99 -5.86 -0.06
C ALA A 87 -22.80 -6.16 -1.01
N ALA A 88 -21.70 -5.41 -0.97
CA ALA A 88 -20.63 -5.49 -1.98
C ALA A 88 -19.29 -6.03 -1.46
N LEU A 89 -19.19 -6.43 -0.20
CA LEU A 89 -17.91 -6.78 0.40
C LEU A 89 -17.64 -8.27 0.40
N PRO A 90 -16.39 -8.66 0.09
CA PRO A 90 -15.94 -10.02 0.30
C PRO A 90 -16.12 -10.40 1.78
N ARG A 91 -16.59 -11.61 2.07
CA ARG A 91 -16.87 -12.10 3.44
C ARG A 91 -15.67 -12.05 4.40
N TRP A 92 -14.47 -11.92 3.88
CA TRP A 92 -13.22 -11.83 4.64
C TRP A 92 -12.86 -10.40 5.06
N PHE A 93 -13.49 -9.38 4.44
CA PHE A 93 -13.22 -7.98 4.72
C PHE A 93 -14.31 -7.39 5.62
N LYS A 94 -14.11 -7.44 6.92
CA LYS A 94 -15.00 -6.85 7.93
C LYS A 94 -14.30 -5.69 8.62
N VAL A 95 -14.36 -4.52 8.03
CA VAL A 95 -14.01 -3.27 8.71
C VAL A 95 -15.27 -2.77 9.39
N ARG A 96 -15.33 -2.90 10.71
CA ARG A 96 -16.51 -2.47 11.50
C ARG A 96 -16.31 -1.11 12.11
N GLU A 97 -15.05 -0.70 12.29
CA GLU A 97 -14.68 0.54 12.96
C GLU A 97 -13.51 1.22 12.24
N LEU A 98 -13.41 2.56 12.41
CA LEU A 98 -12.27 3.35 11.92
C LEU A 98 -10.92 2.83 12.45
N GLN A 99 -10.95 2.20 13.62
CA GLN A 99 -9.78 1.59 14.25
C GLN A 99 -9.24 0.42 13.42
N ASP A 100 -10.12 -0.44 12.90
CA ASP A 100 -9.75 -1.58 12.06
C ASP A 100 -9.11 -1.10 10.76
N LEU A 101 -9.69 -0.07 10.12
CA LEU A 101 -9.14 0.53 8.91
C LEU A 101 -7.75 1.11 9.16
N LYS A 102 -7.57 1.85 10.25
CA LYS A 102 -6.28 2.44 10.65
C LYS A 102 -5.22 1.35 10.84
N MET A 103 -5.57 0.23 11.45
CA MET A 103 -4.66 -0.90 11.65
C MET A 103 -4.23 -1.52 10.31
N ILE A 104 -5.18 -1.83 9.43
CA ILE A 104 -4.92 -2.44 8.11
C ILE A 104 -4.03 -1.53 7.26
N VAL A 105 -4.37 -0.24 7.18
CA VAL A 105 -3.58 0.74 6.42
C VAL A 105 -2.18 0.88 6.99
N SER A 106 -2.03 0.96 8.33
CA SER A 106 -0.72 1.06 8.97
C SER A 106 0.16 -0.16 8.69
N GLN A 107 -0.40 -1.38 8.73
CA GLN A 107 0.33 -2.60 8.38
C GLN A 107 0.75 -2.60 6.92
N SER A 108 -0.11 -2.15 6.01
CA SER A 108 0.20 -2.05 4.59
C SER A 108 1.35 -1.06 4.33
N VAL A 109 1.35 0.09 5.02
CA VAL A 109 2.44 1.09 4.92
C VAL A 109 3.77 0.50 5.38
N VAL A 110 3.79 -0.27 6.48
CA VAL A 110 5.01 -0.94 6.95
C VAL A 110 5.55 -1.90 5.89
N VAL A 111 4.69 -2.71 5.27
CA VAL A 111 5.10 -3.65 4.22
C VAL A 111 5.70 -2.92 3.03
N VAL A 112 5.06 -1.84 2.56
CA VAL A 112 5.57 -1.03 1.43
C VAL A 112 6.92 -0.41 1.77
N LEU A 113 7.09 0.15 2.97
CA LEU A 113 8.37 0.72 3.40
C LEU A 113 9.49 -0.34 3.44
N LEU A 114 9.19 -1.55 3.90
CA LEU A 114 10.16 -2.64 3.93
C LEU A 114 10.55 -3.08 2.51
N VAL A 115 9.59 -3.18 1.59
CA VAL A 115 9.86 -3.55 0.19
C VAL A 115 10.66 -2.47 -0.51
N ALA A 116 10.30 -1.19 -0.32
CA ALA A 116 11.05 -0.05 -0.88
C ALA A 116 12.49 -0.03 -0.35
N PHE A 117 12.68 -0.16 0.96
CA PHE A 117 14.01 -0.23 1.58
C PHE A 117 14.83 -1.42 1.06
N LEU A 118 14.20 -2.57 0.86
CA LEU A 118 14.88 -3.73 0.27
C LEU A 118 15.34 -3.44 -1.16
N GLY A 119 14.53 -2.69 -1.95
CA GLY A 119 14.93 -2.21 -3.27
C GLY A 119 16.19 -1.34 -3.21
N ASP A 120 16.21 -0.36 -2.30
CA ASP A 120 17.37 0.53 -2.08
C ASP A 120 18.62 -0.26 -1.66
N VAL A 121 18.47 -1.27 -0.80
CA VAL A 121 19.57 -2.15 -0.38
C VAL A 121 20.15 -2.94 -1.56
N LEU A 122 19.30 -3.39 -2.49
CA LEU A 122 19.76 -4.13 -3.67
C LEU A 122 20.47 -3.26 -4.71
N GLU A 123 20.12 -1.98 -4.77
CA GLU A 123 20.79 -1.00 -5.64
C GLU A 123 22.04 -0.38 -4.97
N TRP A 124 22.24 -0.67 -3.66
CA TRP A 124 23.33 -0.06 -2.91
C TRP A 124 24.71 -0.65 -3.29
N GLU A 125 25.57 0.20 -3.79
CA GLU A 125 26.92 -0.21 -4.18
C GLU A 125 27.95 0.10 -3.10
N ASN A 126 27.91 1.30 -2.49
CA ASN A 126 28.86 1.72 -1.46
C ASN A 126 28.40 3.00 -0.74
N GLY A 127 28.79 3.16 0.53
CA GLY A 127 28.56 4.38 1.31
C GLY A 127 27.79 4.15 2.62
N THR A 128 27.66 5.20 3.42
CA THR A 128 26.92 5.19 4.69
C THR A 128 25.46 5.60 4.54
N ASP A 129 25.05 6.01 3.34
CA ASP A 129 23.73 6.60 3.07
C ASP A 129 22.61 5.61 3.34
N ILE A 130 22.82 4.31 3.09
CA ILE A 130 21.87 3.25 3.38
C ILE A 130 21.54 3.15 4.88
N ALA A 131 22.50 3.49 5.77
CA ALA A 131 22.26 3.50 7.20
C ALA A 131 21.31 4.64 7.62
N PHE A 132 21.37 5.79 6.96
CA PHE A 132 20.45 6.90 7.18
C PHE A 132 19.04 6.57 6.69
N VAL A 133 18.94 5.98 5.49
CA VAL A 133 17.64 5.53 4.94
C VAL A 133 17.03 4.44 5.85
N GLY A 134 17.82 3.42 6.21
CA GLY A 134 17.37 2.37 7.12
C GLY A 134 16.99 2.89 8.50
N GLY A 135 17.73 3.87 9.04
CA GLY A 135 17.36 4.56 10.29
C GLY A 135 16.04 5.31 10.18
N GLY A 136 15.81 5.99 9.06
CA GLY A 136 14.55 6.65 8.76
C GLY A 136 13.36 5.68 8.69
N VAL A 137 13.51 4.59 7.96
CA VAL A 137 12.49 3.53 7.85
C VAL A 137 12.21 2.92 9.22
N ALA A 138 13.24 2.59 9.99
CA ALA A 138 13.09 2.04 11.34
C ALA A 138 12.35 3.00 12.28
N ALA A 139 12.63 4.31 12.21
CA ALA A 139 11.95 5.33 13.01
C ALA A 139 10.46 5.42 12.66
N VAL A 140 10.10 5.38 11.37
CA VAL A 140 8.69 5.39 10.95
C VAL A 140 7.97 4.12 11.41
N ILE A 141 8.58 2.94 11.27
CA ILE A 141 8.00 1.68 11.74
C ILE A 141 7.80 1.71 13.27
N ALA A 142 8.78 2.22 14.02
CA ALA A 142 8.66 2.36 15.46
C ALA A 142 7.53 3.33 15.86
N ALA A 143 7.37 4.44 15.16
CA ALA A 143 6.28 5.39 15.39
C ALA A 143 4.90 4.76 15.12
N ILE A 144 4.76 4.00 14.03
CA ILE A 144 3.53 3.25 13.71
C ILE A 144 3.24 2.21 14.79
N ALA A 145 4.25 1.44 15.22
CA ALA A 145 4.10 0.43 16.26
C ALA A 145 3.67 1.05 17.60
N PHE A 146 4.23 2.20 17.95
CA PHE A 146 3.84 2.94 19.15
C PHE A 146 2.40 3.45 19.07
N MET A 147 2.00 3.99 17.92
CA MET A 147 0.64 4.46 17.68
C MET A 147 -0.39 3.33 17.77
N LEU A 148 -0.07 2.13 17.26
CA LEU A 148 -0.95 0.97 17.34
C LEU A 148 -1.07 0.42 18.76
N ARG A 149 0.00 0.46 19.55
CA ARG A 149 -0.02 0.06 20.98
C ARG A 149 -0.88 0.99 21.84
N GLY A 150 -0.82 2.30 21.58
CA GLY A 150 -1.63 3.29 22.32
C GLY A 150 -3.14 3.09 22.11
N GLY A 151 -3.56 2.64 20.93
CA GLY A 151 -4.96 2.38 20.63
C GLY A 151 -5.57 1.16 21.36
N HIS A 152 -4.74 0.26 21.89
CA HIS A 152 -5.22 -0.92 22.64
C HIS A 152 -5.37 -0.65 24.15
N ALA A 153 -4.81 0.45 24.66
CA ALA A 153 -4.88 0.79 26.08
C ALA A 153 -6.24 1.40 26.48
N ASP A 154 -6.95 2.02 25.53
CA ASP A 154 -8.21 2.74 25.81
C ASP A 154 -9.47 1.85 25.77
N GLY A 155 -9.34 0.59 25.34
CA GLY A 155 -10.46 -0.37 25.25
C GLY A 155 -10.66 -1.27 26.48
N ARG A 156 -9.89 -1.09 27.56
CA ARG A 156 -10.05 -1.80 28.83
C ARG A 156 -10.39 -0.81 29.94
N GLY A 157 -11.56 -0.25 29.89
CA GLY A 157 -12.23 0.31 31.07
C GLY A 157 -13.00 -0.78 31.81
N PRO A 158 -13.14 -0.68 33.13
CA PRO A 158 -13.66 -1.70 34.01
C PRO A 158 -15.14 -2.01 33.76
#